data_3d15a6acb78a35b7741a056a1858476b
#
_entry.id   3d15a6acb78a35b7741a056a1858476b
#
_cell.length_a   1.000
_cell.length_b   1.000
_cell.length_c   1.000
_cell.angle_alpha   90.00
_cell.angle_beta   90.00
_cell.angle_gamma   90.00
#
_symmetry.space_group_name_H-M   'P 1'
#
loop_
_entity.id
_entity.type
_entity.pdbx_description
1 polymer ?
#
loop_
_entity_poly.entity_id
_entity_poly.type
_entity_poly.pdbx_seq_one_letter_code
_entity_poly.pdbx_strand_id
1 'polypeptide(L)'
;KVINGARAVLDHYRPHIPIHPDWPMLAIDELARPEYGFTASAADAGDARFIRITDIAPDGSLRPNDAKFIALTDDARQSQLSKGDILVARTGATYGKTMLFEEDYPAVFASYLIRLRFPKERVHPRYYWVFAQSDAYWSQASALMTGGGQPQFNGNALKQIKLPVPPLVDQQAIVAEIEAERALVAGNANLVARFEKKIQATLARVWGGGCGPCELT
;
A
#
# COMPACT_ATOMS: atom_id res chain seq x y z
N LYS A 1 5.83 12.35 -25.54
CA LYS A 1 6.81 12.62 -24.45
C LYS A 1 6.15 13.24 -23.21
N VAL A 2 5.27 14.26 -23.35
CA VAL A 2 4.62 14.94 -22.21
C VAL A 2 3.75 13.97 -21.38
N ILE A 3 2.92 13.17 -22.04
CA ILE A 3 2.05 12.18 -21.38
C ILE A 3 2.86 11.13 -20.60
N ASN A 4 3.95 10.63 -21.18
CA ASN A 4 4.81 9.66 -20.50
C ASN A 4 5.52 10.27 -19.30
N GLY A 5 5.93 11.55 -19.38
CA GLY A 5 6.50 12.27 -18.26
C GLY A 5 5.48 12.48 -17.13
N ALA A 6 4.26 12.90 -17.47
CA ALA A 6 3.18 13.06 -16.50
C ALA A 6 2.84 11.72 -15.80
N ARG A 7 2.74 10.62 -16.57
CA ARG A 7 2.51 9.28 -16.03
C ARG A 7 3.63 8.87 -15.06
N ALA A 8 4.90 9.06 -15.44
CA ALA A 8 6.03 8.72 -14.59
C ALA A 8 6.00 9.48 -13.24
N VAL A 9 5.61 10.76 -13.24
CA VAL A 9 5.43 11.53 -11.99
C VAL A 9 4.30 10.95 -11.14
N LEU A 10 3.15 10.59 -11.76
CA LEU A 10 2.01 10.04 -11.04
C LEU A 10 2.30 8.63 -10.48
N ASP A 11 3.00 7.79 -11.24
CA ASP A 11 3.35 6.42 -10.84
C ASP A 11 4.40 6.38 -9.71
N HIS A 12 5.20 7.45 -9.57
CA HIS A 12 6.25 7.57 -8.54
C HIS A 12 5.89 8.56 -7.42
N TYR A 13 4.64 9.02 -7.37
CA TYR A 13 4.21 9.91 -6.30
C TYR A 13 4.41 9.25 -4.93
N ARG A 14 5.12 9.96 -4.06
CA ARG A 14 5.27 9.62 -2.65
C ARG A 14 4.90 10.82 -1.79
N PRO A 15 4.11 10.63 -0.75
CA PRO A 15 3.76 11.73 0.13
C PRO A 15 5.00 12.28 0.83
N HIS A 16 5.11 13.58 0.90
CA HIS A 16 6.10 14.26 1.72
C HIS A 16 5.49 14.55 3.09
N ILE A 17 6.09 13.99 4.15
CA ILE A 17 5.69 14.31 5.51
C ILE A 17 6.65 15.35 6.05
N PRO A 18 6.17 16.54 6.42
CA PRO A 18 7.01 17.54 7.07
C PRO A 18 7.47 16.97 8.43
N ILE A 19 8.78 17.01 8.69
CA ILE A 19 9.36 16.58 9.96
C ILE A 19 9.82 17.83 10.70
N HIS A 20 9.13 18.17 11.80
CA HIS A 20 9.54 19.27 12.64
C HIS A 20 10.62 18.79 13.63
N PRO A 21 11.69 19.60 13.87
CA PRO A 21 12.77 19.21 14.78
C PRO A 21 12.34 18.88 16.21
N ASP A 22 11.27 19.52 16.68
CA ASP A 22 10.74 19.32 18.04
C ASP A 22 9.86 18.06 18.19
N TRP A 23 9.55 17.37 17.09
CA TRP A 23 8.77 16.15 17.18
C TRP A 23 9.62 14.97 17.63
N PRO A 24 9.16 14.19 18.62
CA PRO A 24 9.89 13.01 19.05
C PRO A 24 9.95 11.98 17.90
N MET A 25 11.17 11.48 17.65
CA MET A 25 11.41 10.38 16.72
C MET A 25 11.45 9.09 17.51
N LEU A 26 10.40 8.28 17.46
CA LEU A 26 10.28 7.04 18.21
C LEU A 26 10.43 5.82 17.30
N ALA A 27 11.12 4.80 17.78
CA ALA A 27 11.20 3.51 17.09
C ALA A 27 9.86 2.77 17.19
N ILE A 28 9.53 1.97 16.17
CA ILE A 28 8.30 1.16 16.22
C ILE A 28 8.28 0.25 17.46
N ASP A 29 9.44 -0.25 17.92
CA ASP A 29 9.52 -1.08 19.14
C ASP A 29 9.02 -0.36 20.41
N GLU A 30 9.05 0.97 20.42
CA GLU A 30 8.51 1.81 21.53
C GLU A 30 7.00 2.06 21.40
N LEU A 31 6.41 1.77 20.25
CA LEU A 31 5.04 2.11 19.90
C LEU A 31 4.14 0.90 19.67
N ALA A 32 4.68 -0.16 19.08
CA ALA A 32 3.90 -1.34 18.67
C ALA A 32 4.75 -2.60 18.67
N ARG A 33 4.09 -3.75 18.84
CA ARG A 33 4.74 -5.06 18.71
C ARG A 33 4.38 -5.68 17.38
N PRO A 34 5.38 -6.10 16.57
CA PRO A 34 5.14 -6.86 15.35
C PRO A 34 4.57 -8.25 15.66
N GLU A 35 3.46 -8.59 15.02
CA GLU A 35 2.82 -9.90 15.11
C GLU A 35 2.80 -10.57 13.74
N TYR A 36 3.17 -11.85 13.67
CA TYR A 36 3.15 -12.62 12.43
C TYR A 36 1.79 -13.24 12.18
N GLY A 37 1.41 -13.35 10.91
CA GLY A 37 0.13 -13.89 10.51
C GLY A 37 0.07 -15.42 10.52
N PHE A 38 -1.10 -15.93 10.17
CA PHE A 38 -1.45 -17.35 10.17
C PHE A 38 -0.98 -18.06 8.90
N THR A 39 -0.56 -19.32 9.04
CA THR A 39 -0.20 -20.15 7.89
C THR A 39 -1.34 -21.12 7.59
N ALA A 40 -1.96 -20.97 6.43
CA ALA A 40 -3.02 -21.84 5.96
C ALA A 40 -3.02 -21.94 4.43
N SER A 41 -3.67 -22.98 3.93
CA SER A 41 -4.03 -23.07 2.52
C SER A 41 -5.26 -22.22 2.24
N ALA A 42 -5.15 -21.33 1.29
CA ALA A 42 -6.25 -20.45 0.87
C ALA A 42 -7.27 -21.20 0.00
N ALA A 43 -8.55 -20.92 0.18
CA ALA A 43 -9.65 -21.46 -0.60
C ALA A 43 -10.49 -20.36 -1.26
N ASP A 44 -11.35 -20.73 -2.19
CA ASP A 44 -12.24 -19.77 -2.88
C ASP A 44 -13.48 -19.40 -2.04
N ALA A 45 -13.74 -20.12 -0.93
CA ALA A 45 -14.79 -19.86 0.02
C ALA A 45 -14.33 -20.19 1.44
N GLY A 46 -14.94 -19.55 2.45
CA GLY A 46 -14.65 -19.76 3.87
C GLY A 46 -15.30 -18.70 4.75
N ASP A 47 -15.06 -18.78 6.06
CA ASP A 47 -15.68 -17.90 7.06
C ASP A 47 -15.05 -16.52 7.14
N ALA A 48 -13.76 -16.40 6.77
CA ALA A 48 -13.00 -15.16 6.83
C ALA A 48 -12.16 -14.97 5.59
N ARG A 49 -12.05 -13.73 5.11
CA ARG A 49 -11.15 -13.38 4.02
C ARG A 49 -9.70 -13.56 4.47
N PHE A 50 -8.91 -14.25 3.67
CA PHE A 50 -7.49 -14.49 3.94
C PHE A 50 -6.64 -13.46 3.19
N ILE A 51 -6.15 -12.47 3.92
CA ILE A 51 -5.33 -11.38 3.36
C ILE A 51 -3.91 -11.85 3.15
N ARG A 52 -3.49 -11.90 1.90
CA ARG A 52 -2.15 -12.35 1.48
C ARG A 52 -1.31 -11.15 1.02
N ILE A 53 -0.01 -11.37 0.91
CA ILE A 53 0.92 -10.36 0.39
C ILE A 53 0.56 -9.90 -1.04
N THR A 54 -0.04 -10.78 -1.84
CA THR A 54 -0.51 -10.50 -3.21
C THR A 54 -1.76 -9.62 -3.25
N ASP A 55 -2.49 -9.55 -2.15
CA ASP A 55 -3.72 -8.76 -2.05
C ASP A 55 -3.45 -7.28 -1.77
N ILE A 56 -2.20 -6.92 -1.45
CA ILE A 56 -1.77 -5.53 -1.25
C ILE A 56 -1.37 -4.92 -2.60
N ALA A 57 -2.09 -3.89 -3.02
CA ALA A 57 -1.77 -3.12 -4.22
C ALA A 57 -0.52 -2.23 -4.01
N PRO A 58 0.11 -1.70 -5.08
CA PRO A 58 1.29 -0.83 -4.96
C PRO A 58 1.05 0.43 -4.13
N ASP A 59 -0.16 0.96 -4.12
CA ASP A 59 -0.58 2.14 -3.36
C ASP A 59 -0.97 1.83 -1.91
N GLY A 60 -0.84 0.56 -1.47
CA GLY A 60 -1.20 0.11 -0.13
C GLY A 60 -2.70 -0.13 0.07
N SER A 61 -3.50 -0.12 -0.99
CA SER A 61 -4.91 -0.50 -0.93
C SER A 61 -5.10 -2.02 -1.01
N LEU A 62 -6.25 -2.51 -0.55
CA LEU A 62 -6.64 -3.90 -0.69
C LEU A 62 -7.21 -4.16 -2.09
N ARG A 63 -6.66 -5.13 -2.80
CA ARG A 63 -7.19 -5.55 -4.11
C ARG A 63 -8.55 -6.21 -3.95
N PRO A 64 -9.58 -5.80 -4.70
CA PRO A 64 -10.92 -6.39 -4.61
C PRO A 64 -11.01 -7.77 -5.28
N ASN A 65 -10.16 -8.03 -6.29
CA ASN A 65 -10.21 -9.23 -7.11
C ASN A 65 -9.40 -10.38 -6.50
N ASP A 66 -9.74 -11.63 -6.86
CA ASP A 66 -9.07 -12.85 -6.42
C ASP A 66 -9.05 -13.03 -4.88
N ALA A 67 -10.13 -12.62 -4.22
CA ALA A 67 -10.27 -12.80 -2.78
C ALA A 67 -10.21 -14.29 -2.44
N LYS A 68 -9.40 -14.63 -1.42
CA LYS A 68 -9.30 -15.98 -0.88
C LYS A 68 -9.80 -15.99 0.57
N PHE A 69 -10.18 -17.16 1.02
CA PHE A 69 -10.83 -17.36 2.30
C PHE A 69 -10.21 -18.53 3.06
N ILE A 70 -10.48 -18.58 4.35
CA ILE A 70 -10.14 -19.71 5.22
C ILE A 70 -11.27 -19.96 6.21
N ALA A 71 -11.31 -21.16 6.78
CA ALA A 71 -12.12 -21.47 7.95
C ALA A 71 -11.60 -20.70 9.17
N LEU A 72 -12.50 -20.14 9.97
CA LEU A 72 -12.16 -19.36 11.15
C LEU A 72 -12.02 -20.29 12.39
N THR A 73 -10.93 -21.04 12.44
CA THR A 73 -10.55 -21.87 13.59
C THR A 73 -10.08 -21.01 14.77
N ASP A 74 -9.97 -21.58 15.96
CA ASP A 74 -9.47 -20.86 17.15
C ASP A 74 -8.03 -20.32 16.94
N ASP A 75 -7.18 -21.09 16.27
CA ASP A 75 -5.83 -20.62 15.91
C ASP A 75 -5.85 -19.47 14.90
N ALA A 76 -6.72 -19.55 13.89
CA ALA A 76 -6.86 -18.49 12.91
C ALA A 76 -7.39 -17.18 13.53
N ARG A 77 -8.25 -17.28 14.57
CA ARG A 77 -8.79 -16.11 15.30
C ARG A 77 -7.71 -15.24 15.94
N GLN A 78 -6.56 -15.82 16.34
CA GLN A 78 -5.44 -15.05 16.88
C GLN A 78 -4.86 -14.06 15.86
N SER A 79 -4.98 -14.39 14.57
CA SER A 79 -4.57 -13.53 13.45
C SER A 79 -5.76 -12.80 12.80
N GLN A 80 -6.90 -12.71 13.49
CA GLN A 80 -8.04 -11.93 12.99
C GLN A 80 -7.74 -10.45 13.02
N LEU A 81 -8.12 -9.77 11.93
CA LEU A 81 -7.92 -8.34 11.76
C LEU A 81 -9.03 -7.52 12.40
N SER A 82 -8.66 -6.34 12.83
CA SER A 82 -9.56 -5.29 13.29
C SER A 82 -9.32 -4.01 12.52
N LYS A 83 -10.33 -3.19 12.36
CA LYS A 83 -10.21 -1.88 11.71
C LYS A 83 -9.15 -1.02 12.39
N GLY A 84 -8.21 -0.54 11.58
CA GLY A 84 -7.03 0.21 12.04
C GLY A 84 -5.76 -0.64 12.19
N ASP A 85 -5.82 -1.96 12.01
CA ASP A 85 -4.62 -2.79 11.93
C ASP A 85 -3.79 -2.42 10.70
N ILE A 86 -2.47 -2.32 10.88
CA ILE A 86 -1.53 -2.11 9.79
C ILE A 86 -0.88 -3.44 9.43
N LEU A 87 -0.89 -3.79 8.16
CA LEU A 87 -0.18 -4.96 7.64
C LEU A 87 1.05 -4.52 6.86
N VAL A 88 2.19 -5.18 7.10
CA VAL A 88 3.47 -4.92 6.43
C VAL A 88 3.93 -6.20 5.74
N ALA A 89 4.22 -6.11 4.45
CA ALA A 89 4.78 -7.20 3.67
C ALA A 89 6.24 -7.47 4.07
N ARG A 90 6.57 -8.73 4.42
CA ARG A 90 7.89 -9.06 4.98
C ARG A 90 8.89 -9.61 3.97
N THR A 91 8.47 -10.06 2.80
CA THR A 91 9.33 -10.82 1.87
C THR A 91 9.14 -10.46 0.42
N GLY A 92 10.16 -10.77 -0.40
CA GLY A 92 10.12 -10.64 -1.85
C GLY A 92 10.12 -9.21 -2.35
N ALA A 93 9.74 -8.99 -3.61
CA ALA A 93 9.70 -7.68 -4.26
C ALA A 93 8.71 -6.69 -3.62
N THR A 94 7.85 -7.15 -2.72
CA THR A 94 6.83 -6.34 -2.04
C THR A 94 7.21 -6.00 -0.60
N TYR A 95 8.42 -6.37 -0.14
CA TYR A 95 8.86 -6.08 1.22
C TYR A 95 8.65 -4.60 1.60
N GLY A 96 8.31 -4.36 2.85
CA GLY A 96 8.08 -3.01 3.37
C GLY A 96 6.76 -2.36 2.93
N LYS A 97 6.05 -2.87 1.93
CA LYS A 97 4.73 -2.34 1.57
C LYS A 97 3.76 -2.50 2.72
N THR A 98 2.96 -1.47 2.95
CA THR A 98 1.99 -1.43 4.04
C THR A 98 0.57 -1.30 3.53
N MET A 99 -0.36 -1.87 4.28
CA MET A 99 -1.80 -1.73 4.07
C MET A 99 -2.45 -1.37 5.41
N LEU A 100 -3.37 -0.41 5.38
CA LEU A 100 -4.29 -0.13 6.48
C LEU A 100 -5.55 -0.96 6.27
N PHE A 101 -5.91 -1.78 7.25
CA PHE A 101 -7.15 -2.55 7.20
C PHE A 101 -8.31 -1.71 7.72
N GLU A 102 -9.32 -1.46 6.87
CA GLU A 102 -10.48 -0.61 7.18
C GLU A 102 -11.81 -1.30 6.94
N GLU A 103 -11.79 -2.59 6.61
CA GLU A 103 -12.97 -3.37 6.26
C GLU A 103 -13.73 -3.83 7.51
N ASP A 104 -15.03 -4.06 7.33
CA ASP A 104 -15.95 -4.47 8.41
C ASP A 104 -16.30 -5.98 8.38
N TYR A 105 -15.75 -6.74 7.43
CA TYR A 105 -15.95 -8.20 7.34
C TYR A 105 -14.85 -8.98 8.07
N PRO A 106 -15.13 -10.24 8.49
CA PRO A 106 -14.10 -11.09 9.10
C PRO A 106 -12.92 -11.32 8.16
N ALA A 107 -11.71 -11.02 8.63
CA ALA A 107 -10.49 -11.24 7.87
C ALA A 107 -9.35 -11.75 8.76
N VAL A 108 -8.48 -12.55 8.20
CA VAL A 108 -7.26 -13.10 8.83
C VAL A 108 -6.09 -12.82 7.91
N PHE A 109 -4.94 -12.43 8.45
CA PHE A 109 -3.77 -12.15 7.65
C PHE A 109 -2.78 -13.31 7.61
N ALA A 110 -2.16 -13.50 6.45
CA ALA A 110 -1.23 -14.59 6.17
C ALA A 110 0.16 -14.35 6.78
N SER A 111 0.93 -15.42 6.99
CA SER A 111 2.26 -15.44 7.64
C SER A 111 3.35 -14.63 6.94
N TYR A 112 3.17 -14.28 5.66
CA TYR A 112 4.07 -13.37 4.94
C TYR A 112 3.79 -11.89 5.21
N LEU A 113 2.83 -11.58 6.09
CA LEU A 113 2.52 -10.25 6.58
C LEU A 113 2.85 -10.14 8.07
N ILE A 114 3.19 -8.93 8.48
CA ILE A 114 3.39 -8.55 9.88
C ILE A 114 2.34 -7.52 10.22
N ARG A 115 1.62 -7.73 11.32
CA ARG A 115 0.65 -6.77 11.85
C ARG A 115 1.31 -5.84 12.85
N LEU A 116 0.95 -4.56 12.77
CA LEU A 116 1.22 -3.55 13.79
C LEU A 116 -0.11 -2.99 14.30
N ARG A 117 -0.22 -2.87 15.61
CA ARG A 117 -1.29 -2.17 16.32
C ARG A 117 -0.69 -1.05 17.14
N PHE A 118 -1.09 0.17 16.84
CA PHE A 118 -0.62 1.35 17.58
C PHE A 118 -1.63 1.74 18.65
N PRO A 119 -1.14 2.24 19.82
CA PRO A 119 -2.00 2.93 20.78
C PRO A 119 -2.62 4.16 20.12
N LYS A 120 -3.94 4.19 19.99
CA LYS A 120 -4.66 5.24 19.24
C LYS A 120 -4.51 6.63 19.84
N GLU A 121 -4.21 6.69 21.14
CA GLU A 121 -3.89 7.90 21.89
C GLU A 121 -2.49 8.47 21.59
N ARG A 122 -1.63 7.72 20.92
CA ARG A 122 -0.27 8.14 20.55
C ARG A 122 -0.08 8.25 19.04
N VAL A 123 -0.56 7.27 18.29
CA VAL A 123 -0.36 7.20 16.83
C VAL A 123 -1.68 6.86 16.16
N HIS A 124 -2.15 7.77 15.33
CA HIS A 124 -3.30 7.53 14.46
C HIS A 124 -2.92 6.49 13.38
N PRO A 125 -3.64 5.37 13.20
CA PRO A 125 -3.24 4.31 12.25
C PRO A 125 -3.03 4.80 10.82
N ARG A 126 -3.90 5.70 10.34
CA ARG A 126 -3.80 6.29 9.02
C ARG A 126 -2.58 7.20 8.86
N TYR A 127 -2.14 7.88 9.94
CA TYR A 127 -0.91 8.66 9.93
C TYR A 127 0.32 7.76 9.71
N TYR A 128 0.42 6.64 10.47
CA TYR A 128 1.49 5.68 10.22
C TYR A 128 1.44 5.12 8.80
N TRP A 129 0.25 4.77 8.30
CA TRP A 129 0.10 4.25 6.94
C TRP A 129 0.56 5.25 5.88
N VAL A 130 0.25 6.53 6.04
CA VAL A 130 0.73 7.60 5.16
C VAL A 130 2.26 7.75 5.28
N PHE A 131 2.82 7.74 6.49
CA PHE A 131 4.27 7.75 6.71
C PHE A 131 4.95 6.57 5.99
N ALA A 132 4.38 5.39 6.06
CA ALA A 132 4.92 4.19 5.41
C ALA A 132 4.88 4.22 3.86
N GLN A 133 4.25 5.23 3.25
CA GLN A 133 4.32 5.50 1.82
C GLN A 133 5.41 6.53 1.45
N SER A 134 5.98 7.24 2.43
CA SER A 134 6.94 8.33 2.22
C SER A 134 8.36 7.84 1.96
N ASP A 135 9.19 8.74 1.39
CA ASP A 135 10.63 8.46 1.22
C ASP A 135 11.36 8.31 2.56
N ALA A 136 10.90 8.99 3.62
CA ALA A 136 11.47 8.87 4.96
C ALA A 136 11.35 7.45 5.54
N TYR A 137 10.24 6.76 5.28
CA TYR A 137 10.07 5.35 5.62
C TYR A 137 10.92 4.45 4.72
N TRP A 138 10.85 4.64 3.41
CA TRP A 138 11.51 3.75 2.46
C TRP A 138 13.03 3.81 2.51
N SER A 139 13.62 4.96 2.84
CA SER A 139 15.06 5.09 3.10
C SER A 139 15.49 4.17 4.25
N GLN A 140 14.74 4.15 5.34
CA GLN A 140 15.00 3.28 6.49
C GLN A 140 14.74 1.80 6.17
N ALA A 141 13.60 1.49 5.55
CA ALA A 141 13.23 0.12 5.20
C ALA A 141 14.24 -0.53 4.26
N SER A 142 14.75 0.22 3.28
CA SER A 142 15.78 -0.27 2.35
C SER A 142 17.12 -0.50 3.04
N ALA A 143 17.50 0.33 3.99
CA ALA A 143 18.75 0.16 4.76
C ALA A 143 18.69 -1.02 5.73
N LEU A 144 17.49 -1.36 6.22
CA LEU A 144 17.25 -2.45 7.19
C LEU A 144 16.90 -3.79 6.52
N MET A 145 16.73 -3.79 5.19
CA MET A 145 16.46 -5.00 4.42
C MET A 145 17.67 -5.92 4.41
N THR A 146 17.44 -7.21 4.61
CA THR A 146 18.46 -8.26 4.57
C THR A 146 18.15 -9.29 3.48
N GLY A 147 19.13 -10.13 3.12
CA GLY A 147 18.95 -11.21 2.14
C GLY A 147 19.29 -10.79 0.70
N GLY A 148 20.35 -11.37 0.12
CA GLY A 148 20.86 -11.00 -1.21
C GLY A 148 19.98 -11.47 -2.37
N GLY A 149 19.41 -12.69 -2.31
CA GLY A 149 18.59 -13.27 -3.40
C GLY A 149 17.09 -13.05 -3.22
N GLN A 150 16.62 -13.06 -1.98
CA GLN A 150 15.23 -12.77 -1.63
C GLN A 150 15.19 -11.73 -0.51
N PRO A 151 14.77 -10.51 -0.78
CA PRO A 151 14.65 -9.47 0.23
C PRO A 151 13.80 -9.91 1.43
N GLN A 152 14.33 -9.66 2.65
CA GLN A 152 13.68 -9.98 3.91
C GLN A 152 13.56 -8.72 4.77
N PHE A 153 12.35 -8.37 5.15
CA PHE A 153 12.04 -7.27 6.05
C PHE A 153 11.23 -7.82 7.24
N ASN A 154 11.95 -8.38 8.19
CA ASN A 154 11.35 -9.08 9.32
C ASN A 154 10.92 -8.13 10.46
N GLY A 155 10.28 -8.67 11.50
CA GLY A 155 9.83 -7.90 12.64
C GLY A 155 10.94 -7.15 13.37
N ASN A 156 12.19 -7.68 13.39
CA ASN A 156 13.31 -6.99 14.03
C ASN A 156 13.80 -5.78 13.21
N ALA A 157 13.77 -5.88 11.88
CA ALA A 157 14.02 -4.72 11.02
C ALA A 157 12.92 -3.67 11.18
N LEU A 158 11.65 -4.10 11.18
CA LEU A 158 10.50 -3.23 11.32
C LEU A 158 10.52 -2.45 12.66
N LYS A 159 10.94 -3.08 13.75
CA LYS A 159 11.09 -2.45 15.08
C LYS A 159 12.05 -1.26 15.08
N GLN A 160 13.05 -1.24 14.21
CA GLN A 160 14.08 -0.20 14.15
C GLN A 160 13.64 1.04 13.33
N ILE A 161 12.56 0.95 12.56
CA ILE A 161 12.01 2.11 11.83
C ILE A 161 11.65 3.20 12.82
N LYS A 162 12.12 4.41 12.58
CA LYS A 162 11.81 5.59 13.39
C LYS A 162 10.69 6.39 12.73
N LEU A 163 9.68 6.69 13.53
CA LEU A 163 8.50 7.46 13.16
C LEU A 163 8.52 8.80 13.89
N PRO A 164 8.33 9.95 13.21
CA PRO A 164 8.02 11.21 13.89
C PRO A 164 6.63 11.10 14.50
N VAL A 165 6.50 11.46 15.79
CA VAL A 165 5.23 11.34 16.53
C VAL A 165 4.79 12.72 17.02
N PRO A 166 4.19 13.56 16.16
CA PRO A 166 3.60 14.82 16.56
C PRO A 166 2.33 14.60 17.42
N PRO A 167 1.77 15.66 18.02
CA PRO A 167 0.45 15.61 18.63
C PRO A 167 -0.61 15.05 17.66
N LEU A 168 -1.63 14.36 18.18
CA LEU A 168 -2.66 13.71 17.36
C LEU A 168 -3.38 14.67 16.42
N VAL A 169 -3.56 15.93 16.82
CA VAL A 169 -4.17 16.97 15.97
C VAL A 169 -3.33 17.24 14.73
N ASP A 170 -2.00 17.27 14.87
CA ASP A 170 -1.08 17.47 13.75
C ASP A 170 -1.02 16.23 12.86
N GLN A 171 -1.05 15.03 13.45
CA GLN A 171 -1.16 13.78 12.69
C GLN A 171 -2.39 13.76 11.79
N GLN A 172 -3.55 14.21 12.32
CA GLN A 172 -4.80 14.28 11.56
C GLN A 172 -4.73 15.34 10.46
N ALA A 173 -4.12 16.50 10.73
CA ALA A 173 -3.93 17.54 9.73
C ALA A 173 -3.06 17.06 8.57
N ILE A 174 -1.93 16.41 8.86
CA ILE A 174 -1.03 15.82 7.86
C ILE A 174 -1.77 14.76 7.02
N VAL A 175 -2.55 13.89 7.66
CA VAL A 175 -3.35 12.90 6.93
C VAL A 175 -4.31 13.57 5.97
N ALA A 176 -5.05 14.59 6.42
CA ALA A 176 -6.03 15.29 5.59
C ALA A 176 -5.36 15.99 4.37
N GLU A 177 -4.20 16.61 4.57
CA GLU A 177 -3.43 17.24 3.50
C GLU A 177 -2.98 16.21 2.45
N ILE A 178 -2.38 15.11 2.89
CA ILE A 178 -1.88 14.08 1.97
C ILE A 178 -3.02 13.34 1.27
N GLU A 179 -4.16 13.13 1.93
CA GLU A 179 -5.34 12.56 1.27
C GLU A 179 -5.90 13.50 0.19
N ALA A 180 -5.88 14.80 0.41
CA ALA A 180 -6.24 15.77 -0.62
C ALA A 180 -5.27 15.74 -1.81
N GLU A 181 -3.95 15.68 -1.56
CA GLU A 181 -2.95 15.50 -2.62
C GLU A 181 -3.16 14.21 -3.41
N ARG A 182 -3.39 13.08 -2.73
CA ARG A 182 -3.68 11.79 -3.37
C ARG A 182 -4.93 11.84 -4.26
N ALA A 183 -5.97 12.52 -3.82
CA ALA A 183 -7.17 12.72 -4.62
C ALA A 183 -6.87 13.51 -5.92
N LEU A 184 -6.01 14.53 -5.84
CA LEU A 184 -5.56 15.28 -7.01
C LEU A 184 -4.71 14.41 -7.94
N VAL A 185 -3.78 13.62 -7.41
CA VAL A 185 -2.95 12.67 -8.17
C VAL A 185 -3.83 11.66 -8.89
N ALA A 186 -4.80 11.05 -8.21
CA ALA A 186 -5.73 10.09 -8.81
C ALA A 186 -6.61 10.75 -9.90
N GLY A 187 -7.09 11.97 -9.66
CA GLY A 187 -7.84 12.75 -10.65
C GLY A 187 -7.02 13.03 -11.91
N ASN A 188 -5.76 13.42 -11.77
CA ASN A 188 -4.86 13.65 -12.88
C ASN A 188 -4.52 12.35 -13.64
N ALA A 189 -4.34 11.24 -12.97
CA ALA A 189 -4.12 9.93 -13.61
C ALA A 189 -5.31 9.54 -14.50
N ASN A 190 -6.54 9.72 -14.02
CA ASN A 190 -7.75 9.48 -14.78
C ASN A 190 -7.85 10.41 -16.02
N LEU A 191 -7.45 11.67 -15.87
CA LEU A 191 -7.43 12.63 -16.97
C LEU A 191 -6.43 12.21 -18.05
N VAL A 192 -5.22 11.82 -17.68
CA VAL A 192 -4.19 11.30 -18.60
C VAL A 192 -4.72 10.09 -19.36
N ALA A 193 -5.32 9.12 -18.68
CA ALA A 193 -5.88 7.93 -19.31
C ALA A 193 -7.01 8.25 -20.32
N ARG A 194 -7.85 9.26 -20.00
CA ARG A 194 -8.89 9.74 -20.94
C ARG A 194 -8.30 10.39 -22.17
N PHE A 195 -7.25 11.19 -22.06
CA PHE A 195 -6.59 11.80 -23.20
C PHE A 195 -5.88 10.78 -24.06
N GLU A 196 -5.22 9.78 -23.48
CA GLU A 196 -4.62 8.68 -24.23
C GLU A 196 -5.65 7.96 -25.10
N LYS A 197 -6.80 7.59 -24.51
CA LYS A 197 -7.90 6.97 -25.30
C LYS A 197 -8.36 7.86 -26.46
N LYS A 198 -8.52 9.19 -26.23
CA LYS A 198 -8.93 10.12 -27.28
C LYS A 198 -7.87 10.22 -28.40
N ILE A 199 -6.60 10.29 -28.05
CA ILE A 199 -5.49 10.34 -29.00
C ILE A 199 -5.47 9.06 -29.83
N GLN A 200 -5.55 7.88 -29.21
CA GLN A 200 -5.58 6.60 -29.91
C GLN A 200 -6.77 6.49 -30.86
N ALA A 201 -7.96 6.88 -30.42
CA ALA A 201 -9.15 6.89 -31.27
C ALA A 201 -9.02 7.86 -32.46
N THR A 202 -8.41 9.01 -32.27
CA THR A 202 -8.17 9.98 -33.36
C THR A 202 -7.14 9.45 -34.34
N LEU A 203 -6.04 8.88 -33.86
CA LEU A 203 -5.03 8.27 -34.70
C LEU A 203 -5.60 7.09 -35.52
N ALA A 204 -6.38 6.21 -34.91
CA ALA A 204 -7.03 5.11 -35.60
C ALA A 204 -7.98 5.60 -36.72
N ARG A 205 -8.72 6.70 -36.48
CA ARG A 205 -9.60 7.30 -37.48
C ARG A 205 -8.84 7.95 -38.65
N VAL A 206 -7.71 8.62 -38.34
CA VAL A 206 -6.93 9.34 -39.36
C VAL A 206 -6.06 8.40 -40.20
N TRP A 207 -5.52 7.35 -39.58
CA TRP A 207 -4.53 6.45 -40.19
C TRP A 207 -5.10 5.06 -40.49
N GLY A 208 -6.23 4.67 -39.91
CA GLY A 208 -6.93 3.41 -40.17
C GLY A 208 -7.93 3.48 -41.34
N GLY A 209 -8.12 4.63 -41.97
CA GLY A 209 -9.02 4.85 -43.10
C GLY A 209 -8.40 4.69 -44.49
N GLY A 210 -7.24 4.07 -44.61
CA GLY A 210 -6.53 3.96 -45.86
C GLY A 210 -5.99 2.57 -46.13
N CYS A 211 -6.85 1.66 -46.57
CA CYS A 211 -6.59 0.67 -47.63
C CYS A 211 -7.89 -0.10 -47.92
N GLY A 212 -8.72 0.44 -48.78
CA GLY A 212 -9.67 -0.37 -49.54
C GLY A 212 -8.89 -1.30 -50.46
N PRO A 213 -9.37 -2.52 -50.75
CA PRO A 213 -8.68 -3.41 -51.64
C PRO A 213 -8.59 -2.77 -53.02
N CYS A 214 -7.36 -2.56 -53.56
CA CYS A 214 -7.15 -2.35 -54.99
C CYS A 214 -7.49 -3.65 -55.67
N GLU A 215 -8.71 -3.74 -56.22
CA GLU A 215 -9.02 -4.69 -57.29
C GLU A 215 -8.24 -4.24 -58.54
N LEU A 216 -7.18 -4.97 -58.84
CA LEU A 216 -6.55 -4.96 -60.15
C LEU A 216 -7.33 -5.94 -61.04
N THR A 217 -8.14 -5.40 -61.91
CA THR A 217 -8.58 -6.08 -63.13
C THR A 217 -7.47 -6.16 -64.16
#